data_9c68bf542eadaf9a6932ceee397913d2
#
_entry.id   9c68bf542eadaf9a6932ceee397913d2
#
_cell.length_a   1.000
_cell.length_b   1.000
_cell.length_c   1.000
_cell.angle_alpha   90.00
_cell.angle_beta   90.00
_cell.angle_gamma   90.00
#
_symmetry.space_group_name_H-M   'P 1'
#
loop_
_entity.id
_entity.type
_entity.pdbx_description
1 polymer ?
#
loop_
_entity_poly.entity_id
_entity_poly.type
_entity_poly.pdbx_seq_one_letter_code
_entity_poly.pdbx_strand_id
1 'polypeptide(L)'
;MKGGGKCATNEQEAETGMGAVSERTKPDHLQRAMPEVSALMQAELPGAGDRLPAFFEKGEKTKMKLELIKASDVEIKEVEWLWYPYIPYGKVTVLQGDSGDGKSTFVLNLAAMISRGEPMPFTDGSGQEPVNIIYQSSEDDADDTIVPRFVKAGGDPNRLIFISEKEKYLSFSDERLLEAVRKTNAKLIVLDPLSAYIGEETRINTANEIRRQFRPLIELAKEQRCAILIVHHMNKAIGQKAINRSVGSVDIIAAARSALLIGRTDKDRPDERILAQVKSNLAPTGNAIVFSVSDGKVEWLEETAKTADEVLGNVFAAVGRPDTQMQQAKDILSQLLADGPKAQREIIDRMLLAGVSESTAKKAKALLAIQSVKQGAQWFWSLPCGGDGAKRGCAGE
;
A
#
# COMPACT_ATOMS: atom_id res chain seq x y z
N MET A 1 51.80 48.80 -28.55
CA MET A 1 50.80 49.87 -28.73
C MET A 1 49.69 49.52 -27.73
N LYS A 2 49.68 50.16 -26.56
CA LYS A 2 48.88 51.30 -26.13
C LYS A 2 47.38 50.98 -26.31
N GLY A 3 46.50 50.92 -25.33
CA GLY A 3 46.30 51.61 -24.06
C GLY A 3 45.21 50.85 -23.29
N GLY A 4 45.09 50.86 -22.03
CA GLY A 4 45.14 52.03 -21.11
C GLY A 4 43.73 52.53 -20.85
N GLY A 5 43.12 52.07 -19.74
CA GLY A 5 41.84 52.59 -19.29
C GLY A 5 41.61 52.16 -17.81
N LYS A 6 42.13 52.96 -16.90
CA LYS A 6 41.79 52.96 -15.48
C LYS A 6 40.48 53.74 -15.31
N CYS A 7 39.65 53.36 -14.34
CA CYS A 7 38.89 54.25 -13.40
C CYS A 7 37.79 53.39 -12.78
N ALA A 8 37.36 53.52 -11.59
CA ALA A 8 37.74 54.27 -10.37
C ALA A 8 36.85 53.68 -9.26
N THR A 9 37.39 53.61 -8.12
CA THR A 9 36.77 53.38 -6.81
C THR A 9 35.58 54.32 -6.58
N ASN A 10 34.51 53.79 -5.99
CA ASN A 10 33.63 54.60 -5.15
C ASN A 10 33.16 53.79 -3.95
N GLU A 11 33.79 54.04 -2.85
CA GLU A 11 33.29 53.77 -1.50
C GLU A 11 32.12 54.72 -1.25
N GLN A 12 31.01 54.23 -0.80
CA GLN A 12 30.05 54.98 -0.01
C GLN A 12 29.42 54.07 1.03
N GLU A 13 29.74 54.39 2.27
CA GLU A 13 29.10 53.95 3.50
C GLU A 13 27.60 54.30 3.46
N ALA A 14 26.79 53.40 3.96
CA ALA A 14 25.48 53.70 4.53
C ALA A 14 25.06 52.66 5.53
N GLU A 15 25.27 52.92 6.77
CA GLU A 15 24.42 52.86 7.96
C GLU A 15 23.34 51.76 8.05
N THR A 16 23.57 50.93 9.07
CA THR A 16 22.66 50.43 10.10
C THR A 16 21.15 50.51 9.82
N GLY A 17 20.53 49.37 9.65
CA GLY A 17 19.11 49.19 9.82
C GLY A 17 18.86 47.82 10.46
N MET A 18 18.85 47.77 11.80
CA MET A 18 18.30 46.65 12.58
C MET A 18 16.79 46.58 12.31
N GLY A 19 16.39 45.70 11.42
CA GLY A 19 14.99 45.34 11.19
C GLY A 19 14.59 44.19 12.11
N ALA A 20 13.71 44.47 13.04
CA ALA A 20 13.13 43.55 14.00
C ALA A 20 12.54 42.30 13.32
N VAL A 21 12.91 41.12 13.84
CA VAL A 21 12.26 39.85 13.54
C VAL A 21 10.84 39.90 14.09
N SER A 22 9.85 39.96 13.21
CA SER A 22 8.43 39.84 13.51
C SER A 22 8.16 38.45 14.09
N GLU A 23 7.88 38.40 15.39
CA GLU A 23 7.22 37.28 16.04
C GLU A 23 5.88 37.00 15.35
N ARG A 24 5.77 35.90 14.63
CA ARG A 24 4.48 35.40 14.16
C ARG A 24 3.72 34.83 15.33
N THR A 25 2.77 35.60 15.81
CA THR A 25 1.72 35.20 16.73
C THR A 25 1.03 33.91 16.29
N LYS A 26 1.01 32.94 17.19
CA LYS A 26 0.19 31.70 17.07
C LYS A 26 -1.30 32.09 17.04
N PRO A 27 -2.13 31.38 16.28
CA PRO A 27 -3.56 31.67 16.21
C PRO A 27 -4.27 31.37 17.54
N ASP A 28 -5.06 32.29 17.99
CA ASP A 28 -5.74 32.42 19.30
C ASP A 28 -6.94 31.52 19.54
N HIS A 29 -7.13 30.47 18.73
CA HIS A 29 -8.35 29.63 18.83
C HIS A 29 -8.21 28.34 19.67
N LEU A 30 -7.04 28.12 20.30
CA LEU A 30 -6.84 26.97 21.20
C LEU A 30 -7.05 27.31 22.70
N GLN A 31 -7.34 28.56 23.05
CA GLN A 31 -7.54 28.94 24.45
C GLN A 31 -9.00 29.04 24.92
N ARG A 32 -10.00 28.72 24.03
CA ARG A 32 -11.43 28.85 24.41
C ARG A 32 -12.18 27.55 24.70
N ALA A 33 -11.51 26.40 24.75
CA ALA A 33 -12.19 25.11 24.92
C ALA A 33 -11.93 24.40 26.26
N MET A 34 -11.48 25.08 27.30
CA MET A 34 -11.11 24.42 28.56
C MET A 34 -11.75 24.93 29.86
N PRO A 35 -13.06 25.26 29.95
CA PRO A 35 -13.71 25.31 31.27
C PRO A 35 -14.69 24.14 31.56
N GLU A 36 -15.09 23.28 30.63
CA GLU A 36 -16.15 22.32 30.92
C GLU A 36 -15.72 20.91 31.31
N VAL A 37 -14.45 20.55 31.20
CA VAL A 37 -13.97 19.21 31.55
C VAL A 37 -13.74 19.01 33.04
N SER A 38 -13.60 20.11 33.81
CA SER A 38 -13.39 20.05 35.27
C SER A 38 -14.67 19.71 36.07
N ALA A 39 -15.84 19.92 35.49
CA ALA A 39 -17.11 19.66 36.18
C ALA A 39 -17.61 18.21 36.04
N LEU A 40 -17.07 17.42 35.11
CA LEU A 40 -17.48 16.02 34.88
C LEU A 40 -16.73 14.98 35.74
N MET A 41 -15.71 15.39 36.47
CA MET A 41 -14.94 14.46 37.33
C MET A 41 -15.40 14.41 38.80
N GLN A 42 -16.48 15.08 39.16
CA GLN A 42 -17.04 15.07 40.55
C GLN A 42 -18.41 14.38 40.70
N ALA A 43 -18.88 13.67 39.66
CA ALA A 43 -20.08 12.85 39.83
C ALA A 43 -19.70 11.49 40.41
N GLU A 44 -19.92 11.31 41.68
CA GLU A 44 -19.93 10.02 42.35
C GLU A 44 -21.02 9.13 41.72
N LEU A 45 -20.62 7.99 41.13
CA LEU A 45 -21.54 6.97 40.67
C LEU A 45 -22.08 6.18 41.87
N PRO A 46 -23.40 6.11 42.05
CA PRO A 46 -23.97 5.29 43.11
C PRO A 46 -23.89 3.80 42.77
N GLY A 47 -23.33 3.03 43.66
CA GLY A 47 -23.50 1.61 43.94
C GLY A 47 -23.86 0.67 42.80
N ALA A 48 -22.87 0.00 42.23
CA ALA A 48 -23.07 -1.27 41.55
C ALA A 48 -22.30 -2.34 42.33
N GLY A 49 -23.06 -3.05 43.18
CA GLY A 49 -22.57 -4.21 43.88
C GLY A 49 -22.18 -5.34 42.94
N ASP A 50 -21.11 -5.99 43.31
CA ASP A 50 -20.65 -7.34 42.98
C ASP A 50 -21.52 -8.18 42.04
N ARG A 51 -20.99 -8.39 40.80
CA ARG A 51 -20.95 -9.66 40.08
C ARG A 51 -20.25 -9.47 38.75
N LEU A 52 -18.91 -9.57 38.73
CA LEU A 52 -18.15 -9.88 37.52
C LEU A 52 -18.37 -11.34 37.14
N PRO A 53 -18.61 -11.68 35.87
CA PRO A 53 -18.77 -13.06 35.43
C PRO A 53 -17.50 -13.86 35.70
N ALA A 54 -17.62 -15.07 36.24
CA ALA A 54 -16.56 -16.01 36.52
C ALA A 54 -15.96 -16.60 35.21
N PHE A 55 -15.08 -15.84 34.55
CA PHE A 55 -14.35 -16.29 33.38
C PHE A 55 -12.83 -16.32 33.59
N PHE A 56 -12.35 -16.18 34.81
CA PHE A 56 -10.93 -16.19 35.15
C PHE A 56 -10.62 -17.18 36.26
N GLU A 57 -10.63 -18.47 35.94
CA GLU A 57 -9.93 -19.43 36.78
C GLU A 57 -9.09 -20.40 35.97
N LYS A 58 -7.80 -20.39 36.35
CA LYS A 58 -6.67 -21.31 36.17
C LYS A 58 -5.70 -21.01 35.03
N GLY A 59 -4.74 -20.17 35.35
CA GLY A 59 -3.41 -19.99 34.76
C GLY A 59 -2.68 -19.07 35.73
N GLU A 60 -1.44 -19.35 36.10
CA GLU A 60 -0.64 -18.52 37.01
C GLU A 60 -0.67 -17.05 36.51
N LYS A 61 -1.40 -16.22 37.26
CA LYS A 61 -1.58 -14.80 36.97
C LYS A 61 -0.28 -14.07 37.35
N THR A 62 0.62 -13.89 36.42
CA THR A 62 1.54 -12.75 36.51
C THR A 62 0.65 -11.51 36.59
N LYS A 63 0.54 -10.89 37.77
CA LYS A 63 -0.23 -9.65 37.95
C LYS A 63 0.40 -8.59 37.03
N MET A 64 -0.21 -8.32 35.88
CA MET A 64 0.17 -7.18 35.07
C MET A 64 -0.01 -5.91 35.89
N LYS A 65 1.07 -5.18 36.13
CA LYS A 65 1.04 -3.91 36.86
C LYS A 65 0.37 -2.87 35.93
N LEU A 66 -0.71 -2.28 36.38
CA LEU A 66 -1.32 -1.14 35.69
C LEU A 66 -0.35 0.05 35.77
N GLU A 67 0.07 0.53 34.62
CA GLU A 67 0.87 1.74 34.44
C GLU A 67 0.03 2.80 33.72
N LEU A 68 -0.13 3.96 34.33
CA LEU A 68 -0.87 5.09 33.77
C LEU A 68 0.13 6.19 33.43
N ILE A 69 0.14 6.62 32.17
CA ILE A 69 1.00 7.69 31.67
C ILE A 69 0.10 8.88 31.30
N LYS A 70 0.37 10.06 31.89
CA LYS A 70 -0.33 11.29 31.50
C LYS A 70 0.20 11.79 30.15
N ALA A 71 -0.67 12.36 29.35
CA ALA A 71 -0.28 12.94 28.07
C ALA A 71 0.77 14.07 28.23
N SER A 72 0.76 14.79 29.36
CA SER A 72 1.79 15.80 29.71
C SER A 72 3.18 15.22 29.90
N ASP A 73 3.28 13.93 30.24
CA ASP A 73 4.55 13.25 30.54
C ASP A 73 5.12 12.58 29.27
N VAL A 74 4.40 12.67 28.14
CA VAL A 74 4.82 12.12 26.87
C VAL A 74 5.63 13.14 26.08
N GLU A 75 6.88 12.81 25.78
CA GLU A 75 7.73 13.60 24.90
C GLU A 75 7.19 13.58 23.46
N ILE A 76 6.90 14.75 22.90
CA ILE A 76 6.45 14.88 21.51
C ILE A 76 7.67 14.71 20.59
N LYS A 77 7.60 13.76 19.66
CA LYS A 77 8.65 13.48 18.67
C LYS A 77 8.08 13.63 17.28
N GLU A 78 8.84 14.26 16.42
CA GLU A 78 8.53 14.28 14.98
C GLU A 78 8.78 12.90 14.37
N VAL A 79 8.08 12.63 13.26
CA VAL A 79 8.28 11.41 12.48
C VAL A 79 9.54 11.58 11.63
N GLU A 80 10.51 10.73 11.86
CA GLU A 80 11.71 10.65 11.04
C GLU A 80 11.45 9.74 9.83
N TRP A 81 12.08 10.03 8.69
CA TRP A 81 11.86 9.35 7.42
C TRP A 81 13.16 8.83 6.82
N LEU A 82 13.14 7.59 6.37
CA LEU A 82 14.15 7.04 5.48
C LEU A 82 13.98 7.61 4.06
N TRP A 83 12.71 7.76 3.65
CA TRP A 83 12.30 8.39 2.39
C TRP A 83 10.95 9.08 2.57
N TYR A 84 10.94 10.40 2.68
CA TYR A 84 9.70 11.18 2.81
C TYR A 84 8.95 11.28 1.48
N PRO A 85 7.62 11.11 1.46
CA PRO A 85 6.71 10.69 2.54
C PRO A 85 6.39 9.18 2.49
N TYR A 86 7.25 8.37 1.88
CA TYR A 86 6.97 6.96 1.52
C TYR A 86 7.37 5.96 2.61
N ILE A 87 8.56 6.09 3.18
CA ILE A 87 9.14 5.10 4.11
C ILE A 87 9.57 5.77 5.42
N PRO A 88 8.75 5.70 6.48
CA PRO A 88 9.07 6.27 7.78
C PRO A 88 9.99 5.34 8.60
N TYR A 89 10.89 5.92 9.38
CA TYR A 89 11.59 5.18 10.44
C TYR A 89 10.65 4.80 11.59
N GLY A 90 10.98 3.73 12.29
CA GLY A 90 10.21 3.24 13.42
C GLY A 90 8.85 2.64 13.04
N LYS A 91 8.63 2.32 11.77
CA LYS A 91 7.35 1.86 11.26
C LYS A 91 7.53 0.76 10.22
N VAL A 92 6.42 0.06 9.95
CA VAL A 92 6.32 -0.94 8.89
C VAL A 92 5.68 -0.30 7.65
N THR A 93 6.33 -0.48 6.51
CA THR A 93 5.85 -0.14 5.16
C THR A 93 5.64 -1.43 4.38
N VAL A 94 4.53 -1.54 3.67
CA VAL A 94 4.25 -2.66 2.76
C VAL A 94 4.39 -2.19 1.33
N LEU A 95 5.20 -2.89 0.54
CA LEU A 95 5.32 -2.71 -0.91
C LEU A 95 4.60 -3.84 -1.62
N GLN A 96 3.57 -3.51 -2.37
CA GLN A 96 2.77 -4.50 -3.10
C GLN A 96 2.86 -4.31 -4.61
N GLY A 97 2.51 -5.34 -5.37
CA GLY A 97 2.46 -5.34 -6.85
C GLY A 97 2.30 -6.75 -7.38
N ASP A 98 1.99 -6.87 -8.67
CA ASP A 98 1.87 -8.18 -9.31
C ASP A 98 3.26 -8.85 -9.44
N SER A 99 3.27 -10.18 -9.58
CA SER A 99 4.52 -10.90 -9.85
C SER A 99 5.13 -10.42 -11.17
N GLY A 100 6.44 -10.17 -11.18
CA GLY A 100 7.14 -9.66 -12.36
C GLY A 100 7.06 -8.15 -12.59
N ASP A 101 6.47 -7.37 -11.67
CA ASP A 101 6.46 -5.91 -11.75
C ASP A 101 7.76 -5.24 -11.29
N GLY A 102 8.76 -6.04 -10.90
CA GLY A 102 10.09 -5.52 -10.56
C GLY A 102 10.23 -5.05 -9.11
N LYS A 103 9.38 -5.52 -8.18
CA LYS A 103 9.42 -5.13 -6.76
C LYS A 103 10.79 -5.37 -6.12
N SER A 104 11.34 -6.59 -6.20
CA SER A 104 12.65 -6.94 -5.63
C SER A 104 13.77 -6.14 -6.29
N THR A 105 13.71 -5.92 -7.61
CA THR A 105 14.68 -5.05 -8.30
C THR A 105 14.61 -3.61 -7.79
N PHE A 106 13.41 -3.06 -7.64
CA PHE A 106 13.20 -1.73 -7.06
C PHE A 106 13.80 -1.64 -5.65
N VAL A 107 13.48 -2.61 -4.78
CA VAL A 107 13.95 -2.62 -3.38
C VAL A 107 15.46 -2.73 -3.31
N LEU A 108 16.09 -3.56 -4.16
CA LEU A 108 17.57 -3.68 -4.20
C LEU A 108 18.25 -2.41 -4.68
N ASN A 109 17.65 -1.70 -5.67
CA ASN A 109 18.18 -0.40 -6.12
C ASN A 109 18.02 0.67 -5.04
N LEU A 110 16.87 0.72 -4.37
CA LEU A 110 16.65 1.61 -3.22
C LEU A 110 17.64 1.32 -2.09
N ALA A 111 17.83 0.05 -1.74
CA ALA A 111 18.83 -0.39 -0.75
C ALA A 111 20.26 0.01 -1.17
N ALA A 112 20.60 -0.09 -2.47
CA ALA A 112 21.90 0.31 -2.98
C ALA A 112 22.15 1.81 -2.77
N MET A 113 21.18 2.68 -3.06
CA MET A 113 21.26 4.12 -2.79
C MET A 113 21.45 4.39 -1.29
N ILE A 114 20.64 3.77 -0.46
CA ILE A 114 20.69 3.91 1.02
C ILE A 114 22.03 3.46 1.57
N SER A 115 22.63 2.38 1.04
CA SER A 115 23.93 1.87 1.48
C SER A 115 25.08 2.85 1.23
N ARG A 116 24.91 3.78 0.28
CA ARG A 116 25.90 4.83 -0.04
C ARG A 116 25.54 6.19 0.56
N GLY A 117 24.36 6.32 1.18
CA GLY A 117 23.88 7.59 1.69
C GLY A 117 23.48 8.58 0.59
N GLU A 118 23.10 8.08 -0.58
CA GLU A 118 22.62 8.93 -1.67
C GLU A 118 21.29 9.60 -1.34
N PRO A 119 21.02 10.79 -1.88
CA PRO A 119 19.71 11.42 -1.76
C PRO A 119 18.62 10.51 -2.28
N MET A 120 17.50 10.43 -1.58
CA MET A 120 16.34 9.70 -2.07
C MET A 120 15.73 10.43 -3.27
N PRO A 121 15.14 9.68 -4.22
CA PRO A 121 14.54 10.27 -5.41
C PRO A 121 13.50 11.32 -5.08
N PHE A 122 13.51 12.42 -5.83
CA PHE A 122 12.56 13.54 -5.71
C PHE A 122 12.48 14.16 -4.31
N THR A 123 13.63 14.24 -3.63
CA THR A 123 13.80 14.98 -2.38
C THR A 123 14.62 16.24 -2.62
N ASP A 124 14.86 17.03 -1.58
CA ASP A 124 15.65 18.28 -1.63
C ASP A 124 17.14 18.09 -1.99
N GLY A 125 17.56 16.86 -2.28
CA GLY A 125 18.92 16.53 -2.67
C GLY A 125 19.90 16.40 -1.51
N SER A 126 19.47 16.53 -0.26
CA SER A 126 20.29 16.21 0.90
C SER A 126 20.46 14.69 1.00
N GLY A 127 21.72 14.23 0.92
CA GLY A 127 22.09 12.85 1.20
C GLY A 127 21.87 12.51 2.67
N GLN A 128 21.87 11.23 2.97
CA GLN A 128 21.79 10.73 4.35
C GLN A 128 23.07 9.97 4.69
N GLU A 129 23.30 9.70 5.97
CA GLU A 129 24.40 8.84 6.37
C GLU A 129 24.22 7.43 5.78
N PRO A 130 25.26 6.81 5.21
CA PRO A 130 25.21 5.43 4.75
C PRO A 130 24.82 4.49 5.87
N VAL A 131 23.81 3.63 5.68
CA VAL A 131 23.30 2.75 6.72
C VAL A 131 23.37 1.29 6.33
N ASN A 132 23.39 0.42 7.33
CA ASN A 132 23.34 -1.03 7.17
C ASN A 132 21.91 -1.48 6.91
N ILE A 133 21.77 -2.49 6.05
CA ILE A 133 20.50 -3.04 5.59
C ILE A 133 20.49 -4.54 5.90
N ILE A 134 19.46 -5.02 6.57
CA ILE A 134 19.17 -6.46 6.67
C ILE A 134 18.21 -6.81 5.57
N TYR A 135 18.59 -7.72 4.69
CA TYR A 135 17.75 -8.19 3.57
C TYR A 135 17.51 -9.69 3.72
N GLN A 136 16.27 -10.09 3.79
CA GLN A 136 15.87 -11.49 3.84
C GLN A 136 14.96 -11.80 2.67
N SER A 137 15.30 -12.83 1.92
CA SER A 137 14.49 -13.40 0.84
C SER A 137 14.34 -14.90 1.03
N SER A 138 13.17 -15.41 0.71
CA SER A 138 12.91 -16.85 0.63
C SER A 138 12.75 -17.35 -0.82
N GLU A 139 12.71 -16.42 -1.79
CA GLU A 139 12.53 -16.75 -3.21
C GLU A 139 13.85 -16.69 -3.98
N ASP A 140 14.72 -15.72 -3.66
CA ASP A 140 15.98 -15.50 -4.35
C ASP A 140 17.16 -15.83 -3.43
N ASP A 141 18.19 -16.51 -3.94
CA ASP A 141 19.42 -16.80 -3.22
C ASP A 141 20.36 -15.58 -3.15
N ALA A 142 21.10 -15.50 -2.04
CA ALA A 142 21.97 -14.36 -1.79
C ALA A 142 23.15 -14.29 -2.75
N ASP A 143 23.77 -15.45 -3.09
CA ASP A 143 25.04 -15.58 -3.81
C ASP A 143 24.90 -15.39 -5.33
N ASP A 144 23.82 -15.89 -5.93
CA ASP A 144 23.63 -15.86 -7.39
C ASP A 144 22.67 -14.78 -7.87
N THR A 145 21.81 -14.28 -6.99
CA THR A 145 20.74 -13.36 -7.38
C THR A 145 20.79 -12.03 -6.63
N ILE A 146 20.70 -12.02 -5.29
CA ILE A 146 20.52 -10.78 -4.53
C ILE A 146 21.80 -9.93 -4.52
N VAL A 147 22.93 -10.50 -4.12
CA VAL A 147 24.21 -9.77 -4.04
C VAL A 147 24.66 -9.29 -5.43
N PRO A 148 24.62 -10.12 -6.49
CA PRO A 148 24.96 -9.64 -7.85
C PRO A 148 24.09 -8.47 -8.31
N ARG A 149 22.77 -8.52 -8.09
CA ARG A 149 21.85 -7.42 -8.46
C ARG A 149 22.11 -6.16 -7.64
N PHE A 150 22.36 -6.32 -6.33
CA PHE A 150 22.65 -5.20 -5.43
C PHE A 150 23.95 -4.49 -5.82
N VAL A 151 25.02 -5.25 -6.08
CA VAL A 151 26.30 -4.69 -6.55
C VAL A 151 26.17 -4.04 -7.92
N LYS A 152 25.40 -4.65 -8.83
CA LYS A 152 25.10 -4.08 -10.16
C LYS A 152 24.34 -2.75 -10.06
N ALA A 153 23.46 -2.61 -9.07
CA ALA A 153 22.81 -1.35 -8.72
C ALA A 153 23.75 -0.34 -8.03
N GLY A 154 25.00 -0.72 -7.81
CA GLY A 154 26.05 0.11 -7.20
C GLY A 154 26.04 0.06 -5.67
N GLY A 155 25.33 -0.86 -5.01
CA GLY A 155 25.28 -0.97 -3.57
C GLY A 155 26.62 -1.31 -2.92
N ASP A 156 26.85 -0.87 -1.68
CA ASP A 156 27.99 -1.24 -0.87
C ASP A 156 27.76 -2.62 -0.19
N PRO A 157 28.42 -3.70 -0.64
CA PRO A 157 28.17 -5.04 -0.12
C PRO A 157 28.55 -5.20 1.36
N ASN A 158 29.37 -4.31 1.93
CA ASN A 158 29.66 -4.32 3.36
C ASN A 158 28.47 -3.90 4.23
N ARG A 159 27.45 -3.30 3.63
CA ARG A 159 26.27 -2.79 4.32
C ARG A 159 25.00 -3.63 4.07
N LEU A 160 25.08 -4.67 3.22
CA LEU A 160 24.00 -5.62 2.99
C LEU A 160 24.24 -6.87 3.82
N ILE A 161 23.32 -7.17 4.72
CA ILE A 161 23.47 -8.17 5.76
C ILE A 161 22.33 -9.18 5.67
N PHE A 162 22.68 -10.46 5.79
CA PHE A 162 21.72 -11.56 5.82
C PHE A 162 21.78 -12.28 7.17
N ILE A 163 20.61 -12.74 7.64
CA ILE A 163 20.51 -13.66 8.77
C ILE A 163 20.45 -15.07 8.21
N SER A 164 21.34 -15.96 8.68
CA SER A 164 21.34 -17.34 8.21
C SER A 164 20.09 -18.09 8.64
N GLU A 165 19.42 -18.71 7.68
CA GLU A 165 18.25 -19.55 7.89
C GLU A 165 18.54 -21.06 7.74
N LYS A 166 19.81 -21.45 7.74
CA LYS A 166 20.24 -22.85 7.56
C LYS A 166 19.66 -23.81 8.60
N GLU A 167 19.49 -23.34 9.82
CA GLU A 167 19.01 -24.17 10.93
C GLU A 167 17.49 -23.98 11.16
N LYS A 168 17.00 -22.78 10.94
CA LYS A 168 15.58 -22.43 11.17
C LYS A 168 15.18 -21.24 10.32
N TYR A 169 14.04 -21.35 9.66
CA TYR A 169 13.40 -20.25 8.94
C TYR A 169 13.04 -19.12 9.90
N LEU A 170 13.11 -17.90 9.40
CA LEU A 170 12.73 -16.71 10.16
C LEU A 170 11.20 -16.54 10.16
N SER A 171 10.70 -15.95 11.23
CA SER A 171 9.34 -15.45 11.33
C SER A 171 9.36 -14.01 11.84
N PHE A 172 8.24 -13.32 11.75
CA PHE A 172 8.11 -11.93 12.23
C PHE A 172 8.39 -11.76 13.74
N SER A 173 8.26 -12.82 14.52
CA SER A 173 8.53 -12.84 15.96
C SER A 173 9.88 -13.43 16.32
N ASP A 174 10.75 -13.73 15.35
CA ASP A 174 12.05 -14.34 15.62
C ASP A 174 13.02 -13.33 16.26
N GLU A 175 13.56 -13.69 17.42
CA GLU A 175 14.46 -12.83 18.21
C GLU A 175 15.76 -12.50 17.47
N ARG A 176 16.17 -13.33 16.48
CA ARG A 176 17.34 -13.07 15.65
C ARG A 176 17.22 -11.78 14.85
N LEU A 177 16.00 -11.33 14.49
CA LEU A 177 15.77 -10.04 13.85
C LEU A 177 16.23 -8.90 14.76
N LEU A 178 15.79 -8.90 16.03
CA LEU A 178 16.18 -7.89 17.01
C LEU A 178 17.69 -7.92 17.29
N GLU A 179 18.24 -9.12 17.46
CA GLU A 179 19.67 -9.31 17.71
C GLU A 179 20.51 -8.79 16.54
N ALA A 180 20.12 -9.10 15.31
CA ALA A 180 20.80 -8.65 14.10
C ALA A 180 20.78 -7.11 14.00
N VAL A 181 19.63 -6.46 14.22
CA VAL A 181 19.55 -5.00 14.21
C VAL A 181 20.45 -4.37 15.27
N ARG A 182 20.45 -4.91 16.49
CA ARG A 182 21.30 -4.40 17.58
C ARG A 182 22.80 -4.54 17.26
N LYS A 183 23.21 -5.68 16.70
CA LYS A 183 24.62 -5.95 16.35
C LYS A 183 25.12 -5.11 15.18
N THR A 184 24.26 -4.84 14.21
CA THR A 184 24.64 -4.18 12.96
C THR A 184 24.24 -2.71 12.91
N ASN A 185 23.41 -2.22 13.84
CA ASN A 185 22.76 -0.92 13.79
C ASN A 185 22.05 -0.68 12.46
N ALA A 186 21.43 -1.72 11.88
CA ALA A 186 20.70 -1.62 10.63
C ALA A 186 19.52 -0.63 10.76
N LYS A 187 19.32 0.17 9.73
CA LYS A 187 18.24 1.17 9.66
C LYS A 187 17.16 0.80 8.67
N LEU A 188 17.38 -0.22 7.86
CA LEU A 188 16.38 -0.82 6.99
C LEU A 188 16.40 -2.34 7.16
N ILE A 189 15.22 -2.92 7.32
CA ILE A 189 14.97 -4.36 7.22
C ILE A 189 14.07 -4.60 6.04
N VAL A 190 14.46 -5.48 5.12
CA VAL A 190 13.65 -5.93 3.99
C VAL A 190 13.26 -7.39 4.21
N LEU A 191 11.97 -7.70 4.05
CA LEU A 191 11.42 -9.06 4.12
C LEU A 191 10.67 -9.34 2.80
N ASP A 192 11.17 -10.27 1.97
CA ASP A 192 10.69 -10.56 0.62
C ASP A 192 10.51 -12.06 0.39
N PRO A 193 9.28 -12.57 0.21
CA PRO A 193 7.99 -11.90 0.38
C PRO A 193 7.40 -12.10 1.78
N LEU A 194 6.35 -11.32 2.10
CA LEU A 194 5.57 -11.40 3.35
C LEU A 194 5.14 -12.83 3.71
N SER A 195 4.68 -13.58 2.71
CA SER A 195 4.16 -14.94 2.89
C SER A 195 5.13 -15.92 3.53
N ALA A 196 6.43 -15.70 3.36
CA ALA A 196 7.46 -16.59 3.89
C ALA A 196 7.69 -16.43 5.40
N TYR A 197 7.40 -15.25 5.95
CA TYR A 197 7.72 -14.88 7.33
C TYR A 197 6.50 -14.85 8.26
N ILE A 198 5.30 -14.97 7.71
CA ILE A 198 4.08 -15.21 8.48
C ILE A 198 4.03 -16.70 8.84
N GLY A 199 3.89 -17.02 10.13
CA GLY A 199 3.88 -18.41 10.61
C GLY A 199 2.86 -19.29 9.87
N GLU A 200 3.22 -20.55 9.62
CA GLU A 200 2.44 -21.52 8.82
C GLU A 200 1.00 -21.73 9.31
N GLU A 201 0.76 -21.60 10.61
CA GLU A 201 -0.58 -21.73 11.22
C GLU A 201 -1.45 -20.47 11.06
N THR A 202 -0.90 -19.39 10.48
CA THR A 202 -1.59 -18.10 10.41
C THR A 202 -2.60 -18.10 9.27
N ARG A 203 -3.87 -17.98 9.60
CA ARG A 203 -4.92 -17.70 8.62
C ARG A 203 -4.82 -16.25 8.20
N ILE A 204 -4.13 -15.98 7.09
CA ILE A 204 -3.92 -14.63 6.52
C ILE A 204 -5.24 -13.86 6.26
N ASN A 205 -6.37 -14.51 6.43
CA ASN A 205 -7.70 -13.98 6.13
C ASN A 205 -8.42 -13.34 7.32
N THR A 206 -7.78 -13.24 8.50
CA THR A 206 -8.41 -12.62 9.68
C THR A 206 -7.58 -11.43 10.20
N ALA A 207 -8.26 -10.28 10.37
CA ALA A 207 -7.66 -9.03 10.85
C ALA A 207 -6.89 -9.18 12.15
N ASN A 208 -7.44 -9.92 13.10
CA ASN A 208 -6.84 -10.08 14.43
C ASN A 208 -5.54 -10.88 14.36
N GLU A 209 -5.46 -11.85 13.47
CA GLU A 209 -4.28 -12.69 13.30
C GLU A 209 -3.14 -11.91 12.64
N ILE A 210 -3.44 -11.19 11.58
CA ILE A 210 -2.48 -10.29 10.91
C ILE A 210 -1.91 -9.28 11.89
N ARG A 211 -2.75 -8.59 12.68
CA ARG A 211 -2.28 -7.61 13.67
C ARG A 211 -1.40 -8.24 14.73
N ARG A 212 -1.71 -9.46 15.18
CA ARG A 212 -0.88 -10.20 16.14
C ARG A 212 0.50 -10.51 15.56
N GLN A 213 0.58 -10.93 14.31
CA GLN A 213 1.84 -11.24 13.63
C GLN A 213 2.69 -9.98 13.37
N PHE A 214 2.06 -8.86 13.02
CA PHE A 214 2.78 -7.60 12.76
C PHE A 214 3.27 -6.91 14.03
N ARG A 215 2.69 -7.22 15.20
CA ARG A 215 3.03 -6.55 16.46
C ARG A 215 4.51 -6.62 16.82
N PRO A 216 5.19 -7.78 16.78
CA PRO A 216 6.63 -7.85 17.08
C PRO A 216 7.48 -6.97 16.15
N LEU A 217 7.16 -6.94 14.84
CA LEU A 217 7.85 -6.08 13.88
C LEU A 217 7.61 -4.59 14.16
N ILE A 218 6.38 -4.21 14.54
CA ILE A 218 6.04 -2.82 14.87
C ILE A 218 6.82 -2.38 16.12
N GLU A 219 6.91 -3.23 17.13
CA GLU A 219 7.66 -2.98 18.36
C GLU A 219 9.16 -2.88 18.06
N LEU A 220 9.72 -3.83 17.29
CA LEU A 220 11.12 -3.80 16.86
C LEU A 220 11.45 -2.51 16.10
N ALA A 221 10.64 -2.16 15.09
CA ALA A 221 10.85 -0.93 14.30
C ALA A 221 10.90 0.30 15.20
N LYS A 222 9.93 0.42 16.12
CA LYS A 222 9.80 1.54 17.06
C LYS A 222 11.00 1.63 18.01
N GLU A 223 11.38 0.52 18.63
CA GLU A 223 12.47 0.47 19.62
C GLU A 223 13.84 0.75 19.00
N GLN A 224 14.12 0.16 17.83
CA GLN A 224 15.42 0.27 17.17
C GLN A 224 15.48 1.47 16.22
N ARG A 225 14.40 2.23 16.04
CA ARG A 225 14.29 3.35 15.08
C ARG A 225 14.79 2.95 13.69
N CYS A 226 14.34 1.79 13.20
CA CYS A 226 14.62 1.30 11.85
C CYS A 226 13.34 1.24 11.03
N ALA A 227 13.46 1.40 9.71
CA ALA A 227 12.36 1.16 8.77
C ALA A 227 12.25 -0.34 8.49
N ILE A 228 11.03 -0.86 8.38
CA ILE A 228 10.80 -2.23 7.92
C ILE A 228 9.98 -2.15 6.64
N LEU A 229 10.52 -2.72 5.56
CA LEU A 229 9.89 -2.81 4.25
C LEU A 229 9.54 -4.27 3.95
N ILE A 230 8.25 -4.56 3.81
CA ILE A 230 7.75 -5.91 3.53
C ILE A 230 7.24 -5.94 2.10
N VAL A 231 7.79 -6.84 1.29
CA VAL A 231 7.33 -7.07 -0.08
C VAL A 231 6.15 -8.03 -0.06
N HIS A 232 5.10 -7.68 -0.78
CA HIS A 232 3.86 -8.45 -0.81
C HIS A 232 3.30 -8.60 -2.22
N HIS A 233 2.85 -9.82 -2.57
CA HIS A 233 2.22 -10.09 -3.87
C HIS A 233 0.73 -9.76 -3.85
N MET A 234 0.25 -9.12 -4.92
CA MET A 234 -1.17 -8.82 -5.06
C MET A 234 -1.96 -10.03 -5.56
N ASN A 235 -3.24 -10.01 -5.23
CA ASN A 235 -4.24 -10.93 -5.74
C ASN A 235 -4.61 -10.56 -7.20
N LYS A 236 -4.80 -11.56 -8.07
CA LYS A 236 -5.20 -11.36 -9.48
C LYS A 236 -6.67 -10.92 -9.65
N ALA A 237 -7.33 -10.43 -8.60
CA ALA A 237 -8.70 -9.96 -8.64
C ALA A 237 -8.82 -8.66 -9.45
N ILE A 238 -9.35 -8.76 -10.66
CA ILE A 238 -9.55 -7.65 -11.60
C ILE A 238 -10.71 -6.76 -11.12
N GLY A 239 -10.56 -5.42 -11.23
CA GLY A 239 -11.62 -4.46 -10.95
C GLY A 239 -11.82 -4.08 -9.49
N GLN A 240 -10.95 -4.52 -8.59
CA GLN A 240 -10.96 -4.08 -7.19
C GLN A 240 -10.03 -2.86 -6.98
N LYS A 241 -10.35 -2.03 -5.97
CA LYS A 241 -9.47 -0.93 -5.54
C LYS A 241 -8.09 -1.46 -5.13
N ALA A 242 -7.05 -0.65 -5.30
CA ALA A 242 -5.67 -0.99 -4.95
C ALA A 242 -5.51 -1.59 -3.55
N ILE A 243 -6.18 -0.99 -2.58
CA ILE A 243 -6.16 -1.44 -1.18
C ILE A 243 -6.78 -2.84 -0.98
N ASN A 244 -7.72 -3.25 -1.85
CA ASN A 244 -8.44 -4.52 -1.74
C ASN A 244 -7.78 -5.67 -2.52
N ARG A 245 -6.71 -5.41 -3.28
CA ARG A 245 -6.00 -6.41 -4.07
C ARG A 245 -4.86 -7.11 -3.33
N SER A 246 -4.64 -6.76 -2.08
CA SER A 246 -3.66 -7.44 -1.24
C SER A 246 -4.06 -8.93 -1.05
N VAL A 247 -3.13 -9.85 -1.33
CA VAL A 247 -3.36 -11.28 -1.09
C VAL A 247 -3.57 -11.51 0.40
N GLY A 248 -4.70 -12.13 0.74
CA GLY A 248 -4.98 -12.57 2.09
C GLY A 248 -5.82 -11.59 2.90
N SER A 249 -5.59 -10.28 2.89
CA SER A 249 -6.43 -9.37 3.66
C SER A 249 -6.13 -7.90 3.43
N VAL A 250 -7.16 -7.08 3.35
CA VAL A 250 -7.08 -5.61 3.54
C VAL A 250 -6.36 -5.25 4.85
N ASP A 251 -6.36 -6.17 5.81
CA ASP A 251 -5.76 -5.98 7.12
C ASP A 251 -4.23 -5.95 7.11
N ILE A 252 -3.57 -6.54 6.10
CA ILE A 252 -2.11 -6.39 5.90
C ILE A 252 -1.78 -4.91 5.66
N ILE A 253 -2.49 -4.28 4.73
CA ILE A 253 -2.34 -2.83 4.47
C ILE A 253 -2.77 -2.01 5.68
N ALA A 254 -3.83 -2.45 6.39
CA ALA A 254 -4.31 -1.77 7.59
C ALA A 254 -3.29 -1.80 8.73
N ALA A 255 -2.49 -2.86 8.88
CA ALA A 255 -1.46 -3.00 9.90
C ALA A 255 -0.25 -2.08 9.68
N ALA A 256 0.09 -1.79 8.42
CA ALA A 256 1.19 -0.89 8.07
C ALA A 256 0.81 0.59 8.26
N ARG A 257 1.81 1.48 8.39
CA ARG A 257 1.63 2.93 8.45
C ARG A 257 1.79 3.63 7.11
N SER A 258 2.53 3.00 6.20
CA SER A 258 2.63 3.35 4.79
C SER A 258 2.43 2.10 3.95
N ALA A 259 1.80 2.23 2.81
CA ALA A 259 1.67 1.16 1.83
C ALA A 259 1.89 1.72 0.43
N LEU A 260 2.74 1.05 -0.31
CA LEU A 260 3.19 1.41 -1.64
C LEU A 260 2.73 0.34 -2.64
N LEU A 261 2.50 0.75 -3.85
CA LEU A 261 2.13 -0.09 -4.98
C LEU A 261 3.12 0.14 -6.12
N ILE A 262 3.67 -0.94 -6.67
CA ILE A 262 4.34 -0.91 -7.98
C ILE A 262 3.43 -1.53 -9.01
N GLY A 263 3.29 -0.86 -10.14
CA GLY A 263 2.56 -1.32 -11.31
C GLY A 263 3.25 -0.91 -12.60
N ARG A 264 2.75 -1.41 -13.73
CA ARG A 264 3.21 -1.00 -15.07
C ARG A 264 2.45 0.24 -15.53
N THR A 265 3.10 1.12 -16.28
CA THR A 265 2.47 2.34 -16.79
C THR A 265 1.65 2.08 -18.05
N ASP A 266 2.24 1.39 -19.02
CA ASP A 266 1.64 1.12 -20.33
C ASP A 266 2.23 -0.16 -20.93
N LYS A 267 1.50 -0.76 -21.90
CA LYS A 267 1.98 -1.91 -22.69
C LYS A 267 3.06 -1.52 -23.69
N ASP A 268 2.97 -0.30 -24.19
CA ASP A 268 3.91 0.23 -25.19
C ASP A 268 5.24 0.65 -24.55
N ARG A 269 5.30 0.67 -23.20
CA ARG A 269 6.49 0.97 -22.40
C ARG A 269 6.77 -0.13 -21.38
N PRO A 270 7.21 -1.31 -21.86
CA PRO A 270 7.34 -2.50 -21.03
C PRO A 270 8.35 -2.36 -19.88
N ASP A 271 9.31 -1.46 -20.01
CA ASP A 271 10.35 -1.21 -19.00
C ASP A 271 9.94 -0.16 -17.95
N GLU A 272 8.90 0.64 -18.22
CA GLU A 272 8.43 1.65 -17.28
C GLU A 272 7.55 1.05 -16.20
N ARG A 273 7.73 1.54 -15.00
CA ARG A 273 6.99 1.22 -13.79
C ARG A 273 6.55 2.50 -13.10
N ILE A 274 5.56 2.37 -12.26
CA ILE A 274 5.10 3.45 -11.42
C ILE A 274 4.97 2.96 -9.98
N LEU A 275 5.53 3.74 -9.06
CA LEU A 275 5.34 3.60 -7.62
C LEU A 275 4.27 4.58 -7.19
N ALA A 276 3.22 4.11 -6.54
CA ALA A 276 2.17 4.97 -5.97
C ALA A 276 1.92 4.61 -4.50
N GLN A 277 1.61 5.62 -3.70
CA GLN A 277 1.26 5.42 -2.29
C GLN A 277 -0.22 5.11 -2.16
N VAL A 278 -0.54 3.90 -1.67
CA VAL A 278 -1.92 3.42 -1.43
C VAL A 278 -2.45 3.91 -0.08
N LYS A 279 -1.55 4.09 0.88
CA LYS A 279 -1.88 4.47 2.25
C LYS A 279 -0.76 5.30 2.86
N SER A 280 -1.13 6.39 3.48
CA SER A 280 -0.27 7.21 4.34
C SER A 280 -1.04 7.61 5.60
N ASN A 281 -0.49 7.33 6.78
CA ASN A 281 -1.09 7.72 8.06
C ASN A 281 -0.29 8.81 8.80
N LEU A 282 0.87 9.18 8.28
CA LEU A 282 1.85 9.99 9.01
C LEU A 282 2.19 11.30 8.28
N ALA A 283 1.85 11.39 6.99
CA ALA A 283 2.04 12.57 6.15
C ALA A 283 0.94 12.60 5.07
N PRO A 284 0.76 13.71 4.36
CA PRO A 284 0.01 13.73 3.11
C PRO A 284 0.54 12.66 2.14
N THR A 285 -0.34 12.09 1.33
CA THR A 285 0.06 11.11 0.31
C THR A 285 1.04 11.76 -0.67
N GLY A 286 2.16 11.09 -0.91
CA GLY A 286 3.15 11.53 -1.88
C GLY A 286 2.67 11.34 -3.32
N ASN A 287 3.32 12.04 -4.24
CA ASN A 287 3.13 11.87 -5.68
C ASN A 287 3.50 10.44 -6.10
N ALA A 288 2.92 9.94 -7.18
CA ALA A 288 3.42 8.71 -7.76
C ALA A 288 4.73 8.99 -8.52
N ILE A 289 5.63 8.00 -8.55
CA ILE A 289 6.95 8.12 -9.15
C ILE A 289 7.05 7.13 -10.33
N VAL A 290 7.36 7.65 -11.49
CA VAL A 290 7.64 6.85 -12.69
C VAL A 290 9.13 6.54 -12.73
N PHE A 291 9.46 5.29 -13.00
CA PHE A 291 10.83 4.82 -13.15
C PHE A 291 10.92 3.73 -14.22
N SER A 292 12.06 3.60 -14.85
CA SER A 292 12.35 2.49 -15.76
C SER A 292 13.19 1.42 -15.07
N VAL A 293 13.04 0.17 -15.54
CA VAL A 293 13.87 -0.96 -15.10
C VAL A 293 14.53 -1.55 -16.34
N SER A 294 15.83 -1.35 -16.47
CA SER A 294 16.63 -1.89 -17.56
C SER A 294 17.87 -2.56 -17.00
N ASP A 295 18.12 -3.79 -17.40
CA ASP A 295 19.29 -4.57 -16.99
C ASP A 295 19.50 -4.60 -15.45
N GLY A 296 18.41 -4.69 -14.68
CA GLY A 296 18.44 -4.74 -13.20
C GLY A 296 18.73 -3.39 -12.51
N LYS A 297 18.85 -2.29 -13.28
CA LYS A 297 18.96 -0.94 -12.74
C LYS A 297 17.66 -0.19 -12.83
N VAL A 298 17.41 0.64 -11.85
CA VAL A 298 16.29 1.59 -11.80
C VAL A 298 16.79 2.96 -12.21
N GLU A 299 16.11 3.57 -13.18
CA GLU A 299 16.27 4.95 -13.56
C GLU A 299 15.01 5.73 -13.18
N TRP A 300 15.16 6.75 -12.35
CA TRP A 300 14.07 7.61 -11.89
C TRP A 300 13.72 8.61 -12.95
N LEU A 301 12.46 8.64 -13.43
CA LEU A 301 12.05 9.47 -14.57
C LEU A 301 11.32 10.74 -14.12
N GLU A 302 10.15 10.61 -13.49
CA GLU A 302 9.33 11.77 -13.11
C GLU A 302 8.42 11.48 -11.93
N GLU A 303 7.95 12.55 -11.28
CA GLU A 303 6.81 12.50 -10.38
C GLU A 303 5.50 12.81 -11.11
N THR A 304 4.42 12.17 -10.72
CA THR A 304 3.10 12.38 -11.30
C THR A 304 2.03 12.37 -10.22
N ALA A 305 0.96 13.14 -10.41
CA ALA A 305 -0.17 13.19 -9.49
C ALA A 305 -1.12 11.98 -9.60
N LYS A 306 -0.79 10.95 -10.39
CA LYS A 306 -1.61 9.75 -10.52
C LYS A 306 -1.79 9.04 -9.18
N THR A 307 -3.01 8.60 -8.90
CA THR A 307 -3.33 7.80 -7.73
C THR A 307 -3.03 6.31 -7.95
N ALA A 308 -2.93 5.53 -6.87
CA ALA A 308 -2.77 4.08 -6.97
C ALA A 308 -3.91 3.39 -7.71
N ASP A 309 -5.14 3.90 -7.60
CA ASP A 309 -6.30 3.35 -8.32
C ASP A 309 -6.22 3.65 -9.83
N GLU A 310 -5.71 4.83 -10.23
CA GLU A 310 -5.45 5.18 -11.63
C GLU A 310 -4.30 4.34 -12.20
N VAL A 311 -3.24 4.11 -11.43
CA VAL A 311 -2.15 3.20 -11.80
C VAL A 311 -2.69 1.81 -12.11
N LEU A 312 -3.49 1.23 -11.22
CA LEU A 312 -4.11 -0.07 -11.42
C LEU A 312 -5.15 -0.05 -12.56
N GLY A 313 -5.92 1.02 -12.69
CA GLY A 313 -6.91 1.21 -13.77
C GLY A 313 -6.25 1.21 -15.14
N ASN A 314 -5.12 1.88 -15.30
CA ASN A 314 -4.34 1.90 -16.54
C ASN A 314 -3.72 0.52 -16.85
N VAL A 315 -3.23 -0.19 -15.83
CA VAL A 315 -2.75 -1.57 -15.98
C VAL A 315 -3.87 -2.48 -16.50
N PHE A 316 -5.14 -2.27 -16.09
CA PHE A 316 -6.26 -3.08 -16.57
C PHE A 316 -6.77 -2.64 -17.94
N ALA A 317 -6.77 -1.36 -18.25
CA ALA A 317 -7.02 -0.89 -19.60
C ALA A 317 -5.93 -1.42 -20.58
N ALA A 318 -4.68 -1.51 -20.10
CA ALA A 318 -3.57 -2.04 -20.86
C ALA A 318 -3.48 -3.59 -20.86
N VAL A 319 -3.91 -4.27 -19.80
CA VAL A 319 -4.03 -5.74 -19.71
C VAL A 319 -5.40 -6.20 -20.19
N GLY A 320 -6.19 -5.33 -20.83
CA GLY A 320 -7.43 -5.72 -21.46
C GLY A 320 -7.27 -6.92 -22.40
N ARG A 321 -7.13 -8.15 -21.83
CA ARG A 321 -7.91 -9.24 -22.38
C ARG A 321 -9.34 -8.73 -22.25
N PRO A 322 -10.07 -8.60 -23.36
CA PRO A 322 -11.52 -8.54 -23.27
C PRO A 322 -11.86 -9.69 -22.32
N ASP A 323 -12.71 -9.48 -21.34
CA ASP A 323 -13.33 -10.57 -20.61
C ASP A 323 -14.05 -11.39 -21.69
N THR A 324 -13.29 -12.32 -22.29
CA THR A 324 -13.77 -13.08 -23.44
C THR A 324 -15.04 -13.83 -23.04
N GLN A 325 -15.14 -14.24 -21.78
CA GLN A 325 -16.35 -14.83 -21.24
C GLN A 325 -17.48 -13.80 -21.07
N MET A 326 -17.20 -12.57 -20.65
CA MET A 326 -18.22 -11.52 -20.54
C MET A 326 -18.67 -11.03 -21.91
N GLN A 327 -17.73 -10.85 -22.84
CA GLN A 327 -18.10 -10.48 -24.21
C GLN A 327 -18.88 -11.61 -24.89
N GLN A 328 -18.39 -12.86 -24.76
CA GLN A 328 -19.10 -14.03 -25.24
C GLN A 328 -20.52 -14.14 -24.62
N ALA A 329 -20.64 -13.88 -23.32
CA ALA A 329 -21.93 -13.84 -22.65
C ALA A 329 -22.86 -12.77 -23.23
N LYS A 330 -22.35 -11.57 -23.50
CA LYS A 330 -23.12 -10.49 -24.12
C LYS A 330 -23.56 -10.84 -25.53
N ASP A 331 -22.67 -11.40 -26.34
CA ASP A 331 -22.95 -11.79 -27.73
C ASP A 331 -24.02 -12.91 -27.78
N ILE A 332 -23.87 -13.94 -26.94
CA ILE A 332 -24.84 -15.01 -26.82
C ILE A 332 -26.22 -14.47 -26.37
N LEU A 333 -26.27 -13.59 -25.35
CA LEU A 333 -27.52 -13.00 -24.88
C LEU A 333 -28.20 -12.15 -25.97
N SER A 334 -27.41 -11.33 -26.67
CA SER A 334 -27.91 -10.48 -27.75
C SER A 334 -28.48 -11.33 -28.90
N GLN A 335 -27.80 -12.41 -29.30
CA GLN A 335 -28.26 -13.33 -30.31
C GLN A 335 -29.53 -14.10 -29.89
N LEU A 336 -29.52 -14.67 -28.67
CA LEU A 336 -30.66 -15.45 -28.17
C LEU A 336 -31.94 -14.62 -28.04
N LEU A 337 -31.79 -13.33 -27.69
CA LEU A 337 -32.92 -12.44 -27.44
C LEU A 337 -33.29 -11.55 -28.64
N ALA A 338 -32.57 -11.67 -29.77
CA ALA A 338 -32.84 -10.89 -30.99
C ALA A 338 -34.24 -11.17 -31.54
N ASP A 339 -34.68 -12.43 -31.42
CA ASP A 339 -36.00 -12.89 -31.94
C ASP A 339 -37.13 -12.75 -30.90
N GLY A 340 -36.89 -12.14 -29.76
CA GLY A 340 -37.85 -11.91 -28.71
C GLY A 340 -37.53 -12.54 -27.34
N PRO A 341 -38.48 -12.45 -26.39
CA PRO A 341 -38.30 -12.97 -25.05
C PRO A 341 -38.11 -14.49 -25.02
N LYS A 342 -37.13 -14.98 -24.19
CA LYS A 342 -36.91 -16.41 -23.99
C LYS A 342 -36.90 -16.77 -22.51
N ALA A 343 -37.24 -18.04 -22.22
CA ALA A 343 -37.25 -18.54 -20.85
C ALA A 343 -35.82 -18.48 -20.22
N GLN A 344 -35.74 -17.96 -19.01
CA GLN A 344 -34.48 -17.82 -18.28
C GLN A 344 -33.70 -19.15 -18.20
N ARG A 345 -34.41 -20.26 -17.99
CA ARG A 345 -33.78 -21.58 -17.89
C ARG A 345 -33.08 -21.99 -19.19
N GLU A 346 -33.74 -21.81 -20.33
CA GLU A 346 -33.17 -22.08 -21.66
C GLU A 346 -31.91 -21.25 -21.92
N ILE A 347 -31.94 -19.96 -21.53
CA ILE A 347 -30.79 -19.06 -21.68
C ILE A 347 -29.62 -19.54 -20.84
N ILE A 348 -29.87 -19.87 -19.57
CA ILE A 348 -28.84 -20.35 -18.65
C ILE A 348 -28.22 -21.68 -19.14
N ASP A 349 -29.05 -22.62 -19.59
CA ASP A 349 -28.58 -23.92 -20.13
C ASP A 349 -27.68 -23.71 -21.36
N ARG A 350 -28.04 -22.80 -22.28
CA ARG A 350 -27.21 -22.46 -23.43
C ARG A 350 -25.90 -21.77 -23.06
N MET A 351 -25.94 -20.90 -22.05
CA MET A 351 -24.74 -20.26 -21.52
C MET A 351 -23.76 -21.28 -20.94
N LEU A 352 -24.26 -22.23 -20.15
CA LEU A 352 -23.44 -23.30 -19.55
C LEU A 352 -22.82 -24.19 -20.62
N LEU A 353 -23.56 -24.55 -21.67
CA LEU A 353 -23.04 -25.29 -22.81
C LEU A 353 -21.94 -24.54 -23.57
N ALA A 354 -21.98 -23.21 -23.60
CA ALA A 354 -20.97 -22.35 -24.18
C ALA A 354 -19.79 -22.06 -23.23
N GLY A 355 -19.73 -22.69 -22.05
CA GLY A 355 -18.67 -22.48 -21.06
C GLY A 355 -18.81 -21.19 -20.24
N VAL A 356 -19.96 -20.52 -20.29
CA VAL A 356 -20.23 -19.27 -19.54
C VAL A 356 -21.00 -19.63 -18.26
N SER A 357 -20.46 -19.23 -17.09
CA SER A 357 -21.10 -19.48 -15.81
C SER A 357 -22.42 -18.69 -15.63
N GLU A 358 -23.34 -19.23 -14.85
CA GLU A 358 -24.61 -18.53 -14.53
C GLU A 358 -24.38 -17.15 -13.91
N SER A 359 -23.34 -16.99 -13.07
CA SER A 359 -22.97 -15.71 -12.48
C SER A 359 -22.53 -14.69 -13.54
N THR A 360 -21.78 -15.12 -14.56
CA THR A 360 -21.35 -14.29 -15.70
C THR A 360 -22.54 -13.92 -16.56
N ALA A 361 -23.46 -14.86 -16.82
CA ALA A 361 -24.69 -14.61 -17.56
C ALA A 361 -25.57 -13.56 -16.86
N LYS A 362 -25.75 -13.63 -15.54
CA LYS A 362 -26.49 -12.64 -14.75
C LYS A 362 -25.83 -11.24 -14.76
N LYS A 363 -24.49 -11.16 -14.74
CA LYS A 363 -23.76 -9.90 -14.86
C LYS A 363 -23.92 -9.30 -16.28
N ALA A 364 -23.77 -10.11 -17.31
CA ALA A 364 -23.99 -9.67 -18.71
C ALA A 364 -25.42 -9.18 -18.94
N LYS A 365 -26.42 -9.87 -18.37
CA LYS A 365 -27.82 -9.42 -18.36
C LYS A 365 -27.98 -8.01 -17.78
N ALA A 366 -27.36 -7.74 -16.64
CA ALA A 366 -27.42 -6.41 -16.00
C ALA A 366 -26.76 -5.33 -16.88
N LEU A 367 -25.61 -5.65 -17.49
CA LEU A 367 -24.88 -4.72 -18.38
C LEU A 367 -25.65 -4.41 -19.67
N LEU A 368 -26.44 -5.36 -20.20
CA LEU A 368 -27.28 -5.18 -21.38
C LEU A 368 -28.68 -4.63 -21.03
N ALA A 369 -28.94 -4.29 -19.77
CA ALA A 369 -30.23 -3.81 -19.27
C ALA A 369 -31.40 -4.74 -19.63
N ILE A 370 -31.16 -6.05 -19.79
CA ILE A 370 -32.15 -7.07 -20.11
C ILE A 370 -33.18 -7.17 -19.00
N GLN A 371 -34.44 -7.08 -19.35
CA GLN A 371 -35.57 -7.12 -18.43
C GLN A 371 -35.99 -8.56 -18.10
N SER A 372 -36.52 -8.78 -16.91
CA SER A 372 -37.13 -10.04 -16.50
C SER A 372 -38.62 -9.85 -16.36
N VAL A 373 -39.39 -10.66 -17.05
CA VAL A 373 -40.85 -10.68 -16.99
C VAL A 373 -41.31 -12.08 -16.57
N LYS A 374 -42.19 -12.15 -15.58
CA LYS A 374 -42.78 -13.43 -15.14
C LYS A 374 -44.03 -13.70 -15.97
N GLN A 375 -44.05 -14.86 -16.65
CA GLN A 375 -45.24 -15.33 -17.39
C GLN A 375 -45.60 -16.72 -16.83
N GLY A 376 -46.74 -16.79 -16.16
CA GLY A 376 -47.17 -18.00 -15.45
C GLY A 376 -46.19 -18.40 -14.35
N ALA A 377 -45.67 -19.64 -14.41
CA ALA A 377 -44.70 -20.19 -13.46
C ALA A 377 -43.24 -19.92 -13.85
N GLN A 378 -42.98 -19.29 -14.99
CA GLN A 378 -41.63 -19.15 -15.54
C GLN A 378 -41.19 -17.68 -15.68
N TRP A 379 -39.85 -17.44 -15.59
CA TRP A 379 -39.25 -16.16 -15.86
C TRP A 379 -38.70 -16.12 -17.28
N PHE A 380 -38.97 -15.01 -17.97
CA PHE A 380 -38.46 -14.71 -19.31
C PHE A 380 -37.57 -13.49 -19.27
N TRP A 381 -36.55 -13.51 -20.12
CA TRP A 381 -35.67 -12.37 -20.34
C TRP A 381 -35.92 -11.77 -21.71
N SER A 382 -35.90 -10.43 -21.80
CA SER A 382 -36.07 -9.67 -23.04
C SER A 382 -35.10 -8.50 -23.12
N LEU A 383 -34.67 -8.16 -24.31
CA LEU A 383 -33.93 -6.92 -24.55
C LEU A 383 -34.79 -5.71 -24.19
N PRO A 384 -34.15 -4.59 -23.73
CA PRO A 384 -34.89 -3.34 -23.52
C PRO A 384 -35.47 -2.89 -24.86
N CYS A 385 -36.72 -2.47 -24.89
CA CYS A 385 -37.34 -1.84 -26.06
C CYS A 385 -36.54 -0.57 -26.38
N GLY A 386 -35.87 -0.53 -27.53
CA GLY A 386 -35.19 0.66 -28.03
C GLY A 386 -36.23 1.78 -28.20
N GLY A 387 -36.06 2.90 -27.51
CA GLY A 387 -36.88 4.09 -27.74
C GLY A 387 -36.49 4.66 -29.09
N ASP A 388 -37.28 4.35 -30.12
CA ASP A 388 -37.82 5.22 -31.17
C ASP A 388 -38.54 4.37 -32.21
N GLY A 389 -39.85 4.68 -32.36
CA GLY A 389 -40.62 4.35 -33.56
C GLY A 389 -41.30 2.97 -33.60
N ALA A 390 -42.48 2.92 -33.10
CA ALA A 390 -43.66 2.25 -33.63
C ALA A 390 -44.49 1.59 -32.54
N LYS A 391 -45.51 2.32 -32.11
CA LYS A 391 -46.72 1.73 -31.57
C LYS A 391 -47.31 0.78 -32.61
N ARG A 392 -47.15 -0.52 -32.41
CA ARG A 392 -48.05 -1.54 -33.01
C ARG A 392 -48.18 -2.73 -32.08
N GLY A 393 -49.31 -2.85 -31.45
CA GLY A 393 -50.00 -4.09 -31.16
C GLY A 393 -49.48 -4.96 -30.01
N CYS A 394 -49.81 -4.57 -28.77
CA CYS A 394 -50.11 -5.56 -27.71
C CYS A 394 -51.44 -5.13 -27.10
N ALA A 395 -52.53 -5.46 -27.78
CA ALA A 395 -53.86 -5.51 -27.21
C ALA A 395 -54.45 -6.88 -27.57
N GLY A 396 -54.86 -7.61 -26.53
CA GLY A 396 -55.95 -8.61 -26.61
C GLY A 396 -55.51 -10.04 -26.90
N GLU A 397 -55.54 -10.90 -25.98
CA GLU A 397 -56.66 -11.73 -25.47
C GLU A 397 -56.14 -12.58 -24.28
#